data_8b2599a566afee8089a567aeaecca951
#
_entry.id   8b2599a566afee8089a567aeaecca951
#
_cell.length_a   1.000
_cell.length_b   1.000
_cell.length_c   1.000
_cell.angle_alpha   90.00
_cell.angle_beta   90.00
_cell.angle_gamma   90.00
#
_symmetry.space_group_name_H-M   'P 1'
#
loop_
_entity.id
_entity.type
_entity.pdbx_description
1 polymer ?
#
loop_
_entity_poly.entity_id
_entity_poly.type
_entity_poly.pdbx_seq_one_letter_code
_entity_poly.pdbx_strand_id
1 'polypeptide(L)'
;MISAGDFRNGITIELEGNVYQIIEFQHVKPGKGAAFVRTKLKNIKSGGVVEKTFRPTEKCPQARIERKDYQYLYADGDLYYFMDVETYDQIALSKDDIGDALKFVKENEMVKMCSHNGSVFAVEPPLFVELQITDTEPGFKGDTATGATKPAVVETGATVYVPLFVEQDDVIKIDTRTGEYLSRV
;
A
#
# COMPACT_ATOMS: atom_id res chain seq x y z
N MET A 1 11.92 -19.52 13.63
CA MET A 1 10.92 -19.14 14.66
C MET A 1 11.37 -17.90 15.41
N ILE A 2 10.45 -17.01 15.75
CA ILE A 2 10.71 -15.80 16.51
C ILE A 2 9.95 -15.86 17.84
N SER A 3 10.61 -15.44 18.93
CA SER A 3 9.95 -15.32 20.24
C SER A 3 9.15 -14.03 20.34
N ALA A 4 8.03 -14.05 21.05
CA ALA A 4 7.20 -12.85 21.22
C ALA A 4 7.96 -11.71 21.90
N GLY A 5 8.93 -12.03 22.76
CA GLY A 5 9.83 -11.04 23.36
C GLY A 5 10.68 -10.27 22.36
N ASP A 6 10.88 -10.81 21.17
CA ASP A 6 11.70 -10.21 20.09
C ASP A 6 10.85 -9.53 19.02
N PHE A 7 9.54 -9.44 19.19
CA PHE A 7 8.65 -8.79 18.23
C PHE A 7 9.01 -7.33 18.02
N ARG A 8 8.91 -6.89 16.76
CA ARG A 8 9.06 -5.49 16.33
C ARG A 8 7.99 -5.19 15.30
N ASN A 9 7.63 -3.95 15.15
CA ASN A 9 6.71 -3.50 14.11
C ASN A 9 7.29 -3.84 12.73
N GLY A 10 6.44 -4.33 11.83
CA GLY A 10 6.81 -4.74 10.49
C GLY A 10 7.21 -6.20 10.33
N ILE A 11 7.50 -6.90 11.41
CA ILE A 11 7.76 -8.36 11.36
C ILE A 11 6.48 -9.10 10.97
N THR A 12 6.62 -10.10 10.11
CA THR A 12 5.54 -10.98 9.70
C THR A 12 5.68 -12.36 10.32
N ILE A 13 4.57 -12.86 10.85
CA ILE A 13 4.49 -14.15 11.52
C ILE A 13 3.38 -15.02 10.94
N GLU A 14 3.53 -16.33 11.05
CA GLU A 14 2.47 -17.28 10.74
C GLU A 14 1.70 -17.63 12.01
N LEU A 15 0.39 -17.59 11.92
CA LEU A 15 -0.50 -17.91 13.03
C LEU A 15 -1.79 -18.54 12.52
N GLU A 16 -2.06 -19.78 12.95
CA GLU A 16 -3.31 -20.50 12.60
C GLU A 16 -3.59 -20.53 11.09
N GLY A 17 -2.53 -20.75 10.30
CA GLY A 17 -2.64 -20.83 8.83
C GLY A 17 -2.72 -19.49 8.10
N ASN A 18 -2.65 -18.39 8.82
CA ASN A 18 -2.63 -17.04 8.25
C ASN A 18 -1.29 -16.37 8.49
N VAL A 19 -1.01 -15.37 7.67
CA VAL A 19 0.16 -14.51 7.83
C VAL A 19 -0.28 -13.13 8.32
N TYR A 20 0.35 -12.69 9.40
CA TYR A 20 0.07 -11.40 10.03
C TYR A 20 1.32 -10.54 10.09
N GLN A 21 1.15 -9.26 9.87
CA GLN A 21 2.18 -8.26 10.14
C GLN A 21 1.93 -7.64 11.51
N ILE A 22 2.96 -7.56 12.33
CA ILE A 22 2.91 -6.86 13.62
C ILE A 22 2.91 -5.36 13.35
N ILE A 23 1.82 -4.69 13.65
CA ILE A 23 1.67 -3.24 13.47
C ILE A 23 1.83 -2.46 14.76
N GLU A 24 1.62 -3.12 15.90
CA GLU A 24 1.83 -2.53 17.22
C GLU A 24 2.17 -3.64 18.21
N PHE A 25 3.08 -3.40 19.13
CA PHE A 25 3.39 -4.31 20.23
C PHE A 25 3.71 -3.53 21.51
N GLN A 26 3.40 -4.14 22.64
CA GLN A 26 3.68 -3.58 23.95
C GLN A 26 4.11 -4.69 24.90
N HIS A 27 5.28 -4.54 25.51
CA HIS A 27 5.74 -5.39 26.61
C HIS A 27 5.14 -4.90 27.91
N VAL A 28 4.37 -5.73 28.59
CA VAL A 28 3.73 -5.40 29.87
C VAL A 28 4.32 -6.29 30.98
N LYS A 29 4.83 -5.65 32.02
CA LYS A 29 5.29 -6.29 33.24
C LYS A 29 4.37 -5.84 34.37
N PRO A 30 3.29 -6.59 34.67
CA PRO A 30 2.39 -6.21 35.75
C PRO A 30 3.09 -6.34 37.11
N GLY A 31 2.67 -5.54 38.07
CA GLY A 31 3.19 -5.64 39.46
C GLY A 31 2.86 -6.95 40.14
N LYS A 32 1.77 -7.60 39.70
CA LYS A 32 1.37 -8.96 40.10
C LYS A 32 1.01 -9.74 38.83
N GLY A 33 1.57 -10.93 38.68
CA GLY A 33 1.34 -11.80 37.53
C GLY A 33 2.51 -11.87 36.56
N ALA A 34 2.38 -12.71 35.54
CA ALA A 34 3.41 -12.95 34.55
C ALA A 34 3.46 -11.81 33.50
N ALA A 35 4.67 -11.50 33.03
CA ALA A 35 4.85 -10.58 31.91
C ALA A 35 4.17 -11.12 30.63
N PHE A 36 3.69 -10.23 29.80
CA PHE A 36 3.08 -10.58 28.51
C PHE A 36 3.39 -9.52 27.43
N VAL A 37 3.19 -9.90 26.16
CA VAL A 37 3.32 -9.01 25.01
C VAL A 37 1.95 -8.86 24.37
N ARG A 38 1.42 -7.66 24.39
CA ARG A 38 0.18 -7.32 23.69
C ARG A 38 0.51 -6.88 22.29
N THR A 39 -0.18 -7.42 21.29
CA THR A 39 0.08 -7.12 19.88
C THR A 39 -1.19 -6.75 19.12
N LYS A 40 -1.04 -5.87 18.12
CA LYS A 40 -2.00 -5.72 17.04
C LYS A 40 -1.40 -6.35 15.80
N LEU A 41 -2.15 -7.25 15.19
CA LEU A 41 -1.75 -8.03 14.04
C LEU A 41 -2.65 -7.71 12.85
N LYS A 42 -2.06 -7.34 11.73
CA LYS A 42 -2.78 -7.11 10.49
C LYS A 42 -2.63 -8.33 9.58
N ASN A 43 -3.75 -8.95 9.21
CA ASN A 43 -3.75 -10.01 8.21
C ASN A 43 -3.35 -9.44 6.87
N ILE A 44 -2.28 -9.96 6.26
CA ILE A 44 -1.74 -9.43 5.01
C ILE A 44 -2.65 -9.67 3.81
N LYS A 45 -3.53 -10.66 3.84
CA LYS A 45 -4.47 -10.97 2.76
C LYS A 45 -5.78 -10.19 2.91
N SER A 46 -6.41 -10.26 4.07
CA SER A 46 -7.72 -9.63 4.31
C SER A 46 -7.64 -8.17 4.75
N GLY A 47 -6.48 -7.73 5.27
CA GLY A 47 -6.31 -6.40 5.86
C GLY A 47 -6.92 -6.25 7.25
N GLY A 48 -7.62 -7.27 7.74
CA GLY A 48 -8.23 -7.24 9.07
C GLY A 48 -7.21 -7.15 10.20
N VAL A 49 -7.52 -6.37 11.22
CA VAL A 49 -6.65 -6.19 12.40
C VAL A 49 -7.26 -6.95 13.58
N VAL A 50 -6.43 -7.76 14.23
CA VAL A 50 -6.79 -8.48 15.47
C VAL A 50 -5.80 -8.16 16.57
N GLU A 51 -6.26 -8.21 17.80
CA GLU A 51 -5.39 -8.10 18.97
C GLU A 51 -5.11 -9.50 19.52
N LYS A 52 -3.86 -9.75 19.86
CA LYS A 52 -3.45 -11.01 20.52
C LYS A 52 -2.38 -10.75 21.56
N THR A 53 -2.48 -11.49 22.66
CA THR A 53 -1.51 -11.44 23.75
C THR A 53 -0.70 -12.72 23.74
N PHE A 54 0.61 -12.56 23.85
CA PHE A 54 1.57 -13.66 23.88
C PHE A 54 2.34 -13.67 25.20
N ARG A 55 2.77 -14.84 25.61
CA ARG A 55 3.84 -14.94 26.62
C ARG A 55 5.17 -14.56 25.94
N PRO A 56 6.09 -13.88 26.62
CA PRO A 56 7.37 -13.47 25.98
C PRO A 56 8.19 -14.64 25.43
N THR A 57 8.01 -15.83 25.96
CA THR A 57 8.70 -17.07 25.55
C THR A 57 7.98 -17.83 24.45
N GLU A 58 6.73 -17.46 24.10
CA GLU A 58 6.02 -18.09 23.00
C GLU A 58 6.74 -17.82 21.69
N LYS A 59 6.80 -18.84 20.83
CA LYS A 59 7.45 -18.76 19.51
C LYS A 59 6.43 -18.93 18.41
N CYS A 60 6.58 -18.13 17.38
CA CYS A 60 5.81 -18.24 16.14
C CYS A 60 6.75 -18.42 14.96
N PRO A 61 6.36 -19.18 13.91
CA PRO A 61 7.09 -19.17 12.67
C PRO A 61 7.10 -17.75 12.10
N GLN A 62 8.28 -17.28 11.73
CA GLN A 62 8.41 -16.01 11.02
C GLN A 62 8.09 -16.23 9.53
N ALA A 63 7.17 -15.46 8.98
CA ALA A 63 6.83 -15.54 7.57
C ALA A 63 7.82 -14.72 6.75
N ARG A 64 8.28 -15.29 5.65
CA ARG A 64 9.14 -14.60 4.70
C ARG A 64 8.29 -14.02 3.58
N ILE A 65 8.32 -12.71 3.43
CA ILE A 65 7.67 -11.99 2.35
C ILE A 65 8.71 -11.69 1.27
N GLU A 66 8.42 -12.09 0.05
CA GLU A 66 9.23 -11.74 -1.11
C GLU A 66 8.62 -10.52 -1.80
N ARG A 67 9.47 -9.54 -2.14
CA ARG A 67 9.12 -8.37 -2.94
C ARG A 67 9.96 -8.40 -4.20
N LYS A 68 9.28 -8.38 -5.35
CA LYS A 68 9.93 -8.38 -6.66
C LYS A 68 9.41 -7.24 -7.50
N ASP A 69 10.27 -6.73 -8.37
CA ASP A 69 9.89 -5.72 -9.35
C ASP A 69 9.13 -6.37 -10.50
N TYR A 70 7.95 -5.84 -10.77
CA TYR A 70 7.11 -6.19 -11.92
C TYR A 70 6.77 -4.93 -12.69
N GLN A 71 6.55 -5.07 -13.99
CA GLN A 71 6.01 -4.01 -14.81
C GLN A 71 4.51 -4.22 -15.00
N TYR A 72 3.70 -3.20 -14.68
CA TYR A 72 2.29 -3.22 -15.03
C TYR A 72 2.14 -3.04 -16.54
N LEU A 73 1.50 -3.97 -17.21
CA LEU A 73 1.35 -3.94 -18.67
C LEU A 73 0.05 -3.26 -19.09
N TYR A 74 -1.08 -3.89 -18.79
CA TYR A 74 -2.41 -3.38 -19.18
C TYR A 74 -3.50 -4.08 -18.40
N ALA A 75 -4.71 -3.55 -18.48
CA ALA A 75 -5.92 -4.17 -17.96
C ALA A 75 -6.80 -4.67 -19.12
N ASP A 76 -7.42 -5.83 -18.91
CA ASP A 76 -8.44 -6.39 -19.81
C ASP A 76 -9.60 -6.91 -18.96
N GLY A 77 -10.73 -6.20 -19.01
CA GLY A 77 -11.86 -6.48 -18.13
C GLY A 77 -11.49 -6.34 -16.66
N ASP A 78 -11.70 -7.40 -15.89
CA ASP A 78 -11.38 -7.44 -14.45
C ASP A 78 -9.98 -7.98 -14.15
N LEU A 79 -9.17 -8.24 -15.18
CA LEU A 79 -7.82 -8.75 -15.07
C LEU A 79 -6.79 -7.67 -15.35
N TYR A 80 -5.72 -7.69 -14.57
CA TYR A 80 -4.58 -6.79 -14.68
C TYR A 80 -3.33 -7.62 -14.91
N TYR A 81 -2.59 -7.30 -15.96
CA TYR A 81 -1.44 -8.07 -16.42
C TYR A 81 -0.14 -7.41 -16.01
N PHE A 82 0.75 -8.22 -15.47
CA PHE A 82 2.07 -7.80 -14.98
C PHE A 82 3.16 -8.71 -15.54
N MET A 83 4.34 -8.17 -15.71
CA MET A 83 5.50 -8.92 -16.18
C MET A 83 6.64 -8.83 -15.16
N ASP A 84 7.19 -9.99 -14.78
CA ASP A 84 8.43 -10.05 -14.01
C ASP A 84 9.58 -9.49 -14.85
N VAL A 85 10.27 -8.47 -14.34
CA VAL A 85 11.33 -7.79 -15.12
C VAL A 85 12.61 -8.62 -15.25
N GLU A 86 12.78 -9.65 -14.43
CA GLU A 86 13.94 -10.55 -14.49
C GLU A 86 13.68 -11.74 -15.39
N THR A 87 12.53 -12.38 -15.28
CA THR A 87 12.20 -13.62 -15.99
C THR A 87 11.34 -13.39 -17.23
N TYR A 88 10.71 -12.23 -17.36
CA TYR A 88 9.72 -11.88 -18.40
C TYR A 88 8.44 -12.70 -18.35
N ASP A 89 8.23 -13.47 -17.29
CA ASP A 89 6.99 -14.18 -17.08
C ASP A 89 5.84 -13.20 -16.80
N GLN A 90 4.68 -13.48 -17.38
CA GLN A 90 3.49 -12.68 -17.20
C GLN A 90 2.52 -13.35 -16.23
N ILE A 91 1.91 -12.56 -15.37
CA ILE A 91 0.85 -13.00 -14.48
C ILE A 91 -0.36 -12.08 -14.63
N ALA A 92 -1.55 -12.63 -14.37
CA ALA A 92 -2.78 -11.89 -14.32
C ALA A 92 -3.32 -11.89 -12.89
N LEU A 93 -3.72 -10.72 -12.39
CA LEU A 93 -4.33 -10.56 -11.08
C LEU A 93 -5.72 -9.95 -11.23
N SER A 94 -6.64 -10.34 -10.36
CA SER A 94 -7.98 -9.77 -10.31
C SER A 94 -7.97 -8.43 -9.56
N LYS A 95 -9.03 -7.66 -9.72
CA LYS A 95 -9.21 -6.41 -8.97
C LYS A 95 -9.22 -6.65 -7.45
N ASP A 96 -9.75 -7.78 -7.00
CA ASP A 96 -9.76 -8.13 -5.58
C ASP A 96 -8.36 -8.35 -5.03
N ASP A 97 -7.43 -8.87 -5.84
CA ASP A 97 -6.03 -9.09 -5.43
C ASP A 97 -5.22 -7.82 -5.36
N ILE A 98 -5.52 -6.82 -6.21
CA ILE A 98 -4.75 -5.58 -6.29
C ILE A 98 -5.37 -4.43 -5.48
N GLY A 99 -6.69 -4.47 -5.20
CA GLY A 99 -7.40 -3.37 -4.54
C GLY A 99 -7.20 -2.04 -5.27
N ASP A 100 -6.83 -1.01 -4.52
CA ASP A 100 -6.60 0.34 -5.06
C ASP A 100 -5.13 0.61 -5.44
N ALA A 101 -4.29 -0.43 -5.50
CA ALA A 101 -2.86 -0.26 -5.74
C ALA A 101 -2.53 0.42 -7.08
N LEU A 102 -3.35 0.20 -8.10
CA LEU A 102 -3.14 0.77 -9.44
C LEU A 102 -3.86 2.10 -9.68
N LYS A 103 -4.48 2.68 -8.67
CA LYS A 103 -5.23 3.93 -8.80
C LYS A 103 -4.43 5.06 -9.46
N PHE A 104 -3.14 5.13 -9.16
CA PHE A 104 -2.22 6.15 -9.67
C PHE A 104 -1.11 5.57 -10.54
N VAL A 105 -1.21 4.32 -10.98
CA VAL A 105 -0.17 3.64 -11.77
C VAL A 105 -0.58 3.61 -13.24
N LYS A 106 0.30 4.13 -14.10
CA LYS A 106 0.13 4.06 -15.56
C LYS A 106 0.59 2.72 -16.10
N GLU A 107 0.11 2.37 -17.31
CA GLU A 107 0.67 1.24 -18.07
C GLU A 107 2.19 1.41 -18.24
N ASN A 108 2.89 0.30 -18.17
CA ASN A 108 4.35 0.19 -18.27
C ASN A 108 5.15 0.74 -17.07
N GLU A 109 4.49 1.23 -16.04
CA GLU A 109 5.18 1.59 -14.79
C GLU A 109 5.55 0.37 -13.96
N MET A 110 6.59 0.54 -13.16
CA MET A 110 7.10 -0.48 -12.24
C MET A 110 6.31 -0.50 -10.94
N VAL A 111 6.05 -1.70 -10.45
CA VAL A 111 5.43 -1.93 -9.15
C VAL A 111 6.22 -2.98 -8.36
N LYS A 112 6.00 -3.06 -7.06
CA LYS A 112 6.52 -4.15 -6.22
C LYS A 112 5.42 -5.19 -6.02
N MET A 113 5.72 -6.44 -6.38
CA MET A 113 4.83 -7.56 -6.17
C MET A 113 5.21 -8.26 -4.86
N CYS A 114 4.28 -8.33 -3.93
CA CYS A 114 4.51 -8.96 -2.62
C CYS A 114 3.90 -10.36 -2.62
N SER A 115 4.70 -11.36 -2.28
CA SER A 115 4.27 -12.75 -2.24
C SER A 115 4.77 -13.48 -0.99
N HIS A 116 4.04 -14.52 -0.63
CA HIS A 116 4.40 -15.46 0.42
C HIS A 116 4.23 -16.88 -0.13
N ASN A 117 5.31 -17.67 -0.10
CA ASN A 117 5.33 -19.02 -0.66
C ASN A 117 4.79 -19.10 -2.10
N GLY A 118 5.17 -18.14 -2.94
CA GLY A 118 4.74 -18.07 -4.34
C GLY A 118 3.33 -17.53 -4.57
N SER A 119 2.58 -17.23 -3.50
CA SER A 119 1.23 -16.66 -3.60
C SER A 119 1.28 -15.15 -3.44
N VAL A 120 0.88 -14.42 -4.47
CA VAL A 120 0.80 -12.95 -4.44
C VAL A 120 -0.37 -12.52 -3.58
N PHE A 121 -0.14 -11.59 -2.67
CA PHE A 121 -1.17 -11.04 -1.80
C PHE A 121 -1.30 -9.52 -1.87
N ALA A 122 -0.31 -8.82 -2.41
CA ALA A 122 -0.35 -7.37 -2.54
C ALA A 122 0.52 -6.87 -3.69
N VAL A 123 0.13 -5.74 -4.24
CA VAL A 123 0.91 -4.95 -5.20
C VAL A 123 1.16 -3.60 -4.55
N GLU A 124 2.42 -3.20 -4.48
CA GLU A 124 2.82 -1.90 -3.94
C GLU A 124 3.17 -0.96 -5.09
N PRO A 125 2.47 0.17 -5.25
CA PRO A 125 2.81 1.17 -6.26
C PRO A 125 4.08 1.93 -5.85
N PRO A 126 4.71 2.67 -6.77
CA PRO A 126 5.74 3.64 -6.39
C PRO A 126 5.19 4.62 -5.34
N LEU A 127 6.04 5.07 -4.43
CA LEU A 127 5.63 6.02 -3.38
C LEU A 127 5.18 7.36 -3.98
N PHE A 128 5.83 7.78 -5.05
CA PHE A 128 5.53 9.02 -5.75
C PHE A 128 5.37 8.75 -7.24
N VAL A 129 4.37 9.38 -7.83
CA VAL A 129 4.11 9.31 -9.27
C VAL A 129 3.92 10.71 -9.84
N GLU A 130 4.20 10.84 -11.13
CA GLU A 130 3.96 12.05 -11.89
C GLU A 130 2.86 11.76 -12.91
N LEU A 131 1.73 12.46 -12.80
CA LEU A 131 0.57 12.26 -13.64
C LEU A 131 0.09 13.58 -14.24
N GLN A 132 -0.34 13.52 -15.50
CA GLN A 132 -0.93 14.67 -16.19
C GLN A 132 -2.38 14.86 -15.79
N ILE A 133 -2.78 16.10 -15.57
CA ILE A 133 -4.17 16.49 -15.36
C ILE A 133 -4.90 16.41 -16.71
N THR A 134 -5.95 15.60 -16.78
CA THR A 134 -6.78 15.46 -17.98
C THR A 134 -8.02 16.34 -17.94
N ASP A 135 -8.53 16.65 -16.76
CA ASP A 135 -9.70 17.49 -16.56
C ASP A 135 -9.64 18.19 -15.20
N THR A 136 -9.89 19.48 -15.20
CA THR A 136 -10.09 20.27 -13.98
C THR A 136 -10.81 21.56 -14.32
N GLU A 137 -11.55 22.10 -13.36
CA GLU A 137 -12.19 23.40 -13.52
C GLU A 137 -11.15 24.52 -13.35
N PRO A 138 -11.34 25.67 -14.03
CA PRO A 138 -10.48 26.83 -13.79
C PRO A 138 -10.69 27.35 -12.38
N GLY A 139 -9.57 27.73 -11.72
CA GLY A 139 -9.62 28.43 -10.44
C GLY A 139 -10.08 29.88 -10.65
N PHE A 140 -11.09 30.32 -9.89
CA PHE A 140 -11.60 31.68 -10.02
C PHE A 140 -10.81 32.65 -9.14
N LYS A 141 -10.49 33.82 -9.68
CA LYS A 141 -9.98 34.96 -8.91
C LYS A 141 -11.08 35.40 -7.94
N GLY A 142 -10.79 35.33 -6.64
CA GLY A 142 -11.74 35.67 -5.59
C GLY A 142 -12.02 34.55 -4.61
N ASP A 143 -11.67 33.32 -4.92
CA ASP A 143 -11.58 32.24 -3.95
C ASP A 143 -10.32 32.45 -3.10
N THR A 144 -10.43 33.36 -2.14
CA THR A 144 -9.30 33.89 -1.36
C THR A 144 -8.96 33.07 -0.13
N ALA A 145 -9.62 31.91 0.08
CA ALA A 145 -9.29 31.06 1.21
C ALA A 145 -7.88 30.49 1.03
N THR A 146 -7.00 30.78 1.96
CA THR A 146 -5.66 30.18 2.03
C THR A 146 -5.82 28.66 2.12
N GLY A 147 -5.20 27.91 1.19
CA GLY A 147 -5.31 26.46 1.12
C GLY A 147 -6.55 25.94 0.40
N ALA A 148 -7.26 26.78 -0.37
CA ALA A 148 -8.35 26.35 -1.21
C ALA A 148 -7.87 25.34 -2.27
N THR A 149 -8.61 24.26 -2.45
CA THR A 149 -8.33 23.22 -3.43
C THR A 149 -9.53 23.01 -4.36
N LYS A 150 -9.27 22.38 -5.48
CA LYS A 150 -10.29 21.95 -6.42
C LYS A 150 -10.03 20.50 -6.87
N PRO A 151 -11.07 19.75 -7.25
CA PRO A 151 -10.88 18.41 -7.80
C PRO A 151 -10.26 18.49 -9.19
N ALA A 152 -9.35 17.56 -9.48
CA ALA A 152 -8.75 17.37 -10.79
C ALA A 152 -8.71 15.87 -11.12
N VAL A 153 -8.99 15.53 -12.37
CA VAL A 153 -8.89 14.16 -12.86
C VAL A 153 -7.52 14.01 -13.54
N VAL A 154 -6.79 12.99 -13.14
CA VAL A 154 -5.48 12.65 -13.71
C VAL A 154 -5.62 11.55 -14.77
N GLU A 155 -4.58 11.35 -15.56
CA GLU A 155 -4.58 10.45 -16.72
C GLU A 155 -4.93 8.98 -16.42
N THR A 156 -4.80 8.55 -15.16
CA THR A 156 -5.25 7.22 -14.71
C THR A 156 -6.75 7.15 -14.41
N GLY A 157 -7.46 8.26 -14.50
CA GLY A 157 -8.89 8.37 -14.16
C GLY A 157 -9.19 8.67 -12.70
N ALA A 158 -8.17 8.76 -11.86
CA ALA A 158 -8.32 9.09 -10.44
C ALA A 158 -8.56 10.58 -10.24
N THR A 159 -9.25 10.93 -9.16
CA THR A 159 -9.46 12.32 -8.75
C THR A 159 -8.51 12.70 -7.63
N VAL A 160 -7.84 13.83 -7.79
CA VAL A 160 -6.91 14.41 -6.81
C VAL A 160 -7.31 15.86 -6.53
N TYR A 161 -7.24 16.28 -5.28
CA TYR A 161 -7.46 17.68 -4.93
C TYR A 161 -6.17 18.46 -5.09
N VAL A 162 -6.23 19.51 -5.91
CA VAL A 162 -5.08 20.33 -6.28
C VAL A 162 -5.30 21.81 -5.91
N PRO A 163 -4.23 22.61 -5.74
CA PRO A 163 -4.35 24.04 -5.61
C PRO A 163 -5.07 24.67 -6.80
N LEU A 164 -5.71 25.81 -6.59
CA LEU A 164 -6.51 26.48 -7.63
C LEU A 164 -5.71 26.89 -8.88
N PHE A 165 -4.40 27.09 -8.75
CA PHE A 165 -3.53 27.49 -9.88
C PHE A 165 -3.18 26.36 -10.85
N VAL A 166 -3.44 25.10 -10.47
CA VAL A 166 -3.18 23.95 -11.33
C VAL A 166 -4.20 23.90 -12.43
N GLU A 167 -3.75 23.72 -13.66
CA GLU A 167 -4.57 23.75 -14.87
C GLU A 167 -4.56 22.39 -15.58
N GLN A 168 -5.48 22.22 -16.52
CA GLN A 168 -5.49 21.07 -17.42
C GLN A 168 -4.16 20.99 -18.17
N ASP A 169 -3.69 19.77 -18.43
CA ASP A 169 -2.41 19.42 -19.05
C ASP A 169 -1.17 19.66 -18.18
N ASP A 170 -1.31 20.25 -17.00
CA ASP A 170 -0.21 20.28 -16.03
C ASP A 170 0.14 18.86 -15.54
N VAL A 171 1.42 18.64 -15.30
CA VAL A 171 1.90 17.40 -14.67
C VAL A 171 2.13 17.65 -13.20
N ILE A 172 1.57 16.79 -12.38
CA ILE A 172 1.67 16.91 -10.91
C ILE A 172 2.30 15.68 -10.29
N LYS A 173 2.99 15.89 -9.18
CA LYS A 173 3.54 14.83 -8.34
C LYS A 173 2.56 14.50 -7.22
N ILE A 174 2.29 13.22 -7.04
CA ILE A 174 1.31 12.69 -6.10
C ILE A 174 2.00 11.72 -5.15
N ASP A 175 1.69 11.77 -3.86
CA ASP A 175 2.00 10.73 -2.89
C ASP A 175 0.94 9.62 -3.01
N THR A 176 1.33 8.43 -3.47
CA THR A 176 0.38 7.33 -3.70
C THR A 176 -0.20 6.74 -2.41
N ARG A 177 0.47 6.92 -1.28
CA ARG A 177 0.00 6.43 0.03
C ARG A 177 -1.23 7.20 0.52
N THR A 178 -1.27 8.50 0.25
CA THR A 178 -2.33 9.41 0.72
C THR A 178 -3.24 9.87 -0.41
N GLY A 179 -2.79 9.81 -1.66
CA GLY A 179 -3.48 10.38 -2.81
C GLY A 179 -3.36 11.91 -2.90
N GLU A 180 -2.43 12.50 -2.14
CA GLU A 180 -2.29 13.95 -2.04
C GLU A 180 -1.36 14.52 -3.10
N TYR A 181 -1.73 15.70 -3.61
CA TYR A 181 -0.87 16.55 -4.42
C TYR A 181 0.35 17.02 -3.62
N LEU A 182 1.53 16.93 -4.22
CA LEU A 182 2.77 17.42 -3.61
C LEU A 182 3.30 18.68 -4.30
N SER A 183 3.40 18.62 -5.62
CA SER A 183 3.95 19.72 -6.42
C SER A 183 3.54 19.63 -7.87
N ARG A 184 3.64 20.74 -8.58
CA ARG A 184 3.60 20.78 -10.04
C ARG A 184 5.01 20.52 -10.57
N VAL A 185 5.11 19.71 -11.60
CA VAL A 185 6.38 19.35 -12.25
C VAL A 185 6.70 20.31 -13.40
#